data_4fe28a3147bf05b7efd150faac916f73
#
_entry.id   4fe28a3147bf05b7efd150faac916f73
#
_cell.length_a   1.000
_cell.length_b   1.000
_cell.length_c   1.000
_cell.angle_alpha   90.00
_cell.angle_beta   90.00
_cell.angle_gamma   90.00
#
_symmetry.space_group_name_H-M   'P 1'
#
loop_
_entity.id
_entity.type
_entity.pdbx_description
1 polymer ?
#
loop_
_entity_poly.entity_id
_entity_poly.type
_entity_poly.pdbx_seq_one_letter_code
_entity_poly.pdbx_strand_id
1 'polypeptide(L)'
;ADPTAEDWGTGFQQLGTGGAAMYIAANDAVAQPTQTNGLDVKKLALGAMPAGPNGDQYSLTGGTPYMFSKDATPEQISAAFDFLEVMGKAPEANDTTIKGMEADAANRKQNGVPVIQTFPCWTNKEYVDANNKVVEEYSNVDTAMFQQFFDAVNKEGNLHTEEPGDAQEMYAQLTNVLQAVITNKDADIQKLMDTANSNYQKTLDSEFKKN
;
A
#
# COMPACT_ATOMS: atom_id res chain seq x y z
N ALA A 1 -20.41 6.26 -14.32
CA ALA A 1 -18.97 6.30 -14.63
C ALA A 1 -18.67 5.24 -15.70
N ASP A 2 -17.71 5.53 -16.56
CA ASP A 2 -17.19 4.57 -17.52
C ASP A 2 -16.05 3.79 -16.85
N PRO A 3 -16.24 2.51 -16.49
CA PRO A 3 -15.23 1.76 -15.74
C PRO A 3 -13.93 1.54 -16.53
N THR A 4 -13.93 1.77 -17.84
CA THR A 4 -12.72 1.65 -18.67
C THR A 4 -11.86 2.93 -18.66
N ALA A 5 -12.41 4.04 -18.17
CA ALA A 5 -11.77 5.34 -18.08
C ALA A 5 -11.34 5.71 -16.65
N GLU A 6 -11.63 4.85 -15.68
CA GLU A 6 -11.22 5.08 -14.28
C GLU A 6 -9.71 4.82 -14.11
N ASP A 7 -9.09 5.66 -13.31
CA ASP A 7 -7.70 5.53 -12.89
C ASP A 7 -7.57 5.62 -11.37
N TRP A 8 -6.35 5.58 -10.86
CA TRP A 8 -6.07 5.68 -9.44
C TRP A 8 -6.67 6.94 -8.80
N GLY A 9 -6.54 8.09 -9.46
CA GLY A 9 -7.02 9.38 -8.94
C GLY A 9 -8.54 9.48 -8.94
N THR A 10 -9.18 9.08 -10.03
CA THR A 10 -10.64 9.11 -10.18
C THR A 10 -11.33 8.11 -9.24
N GLY A 11 -10.75 6.93 -9.01
CA GLY A 11 -11.26 5.96 -8.04
C GLY A 11 -11.29 6.53 -6.62
N PHE A 12 -10.22 7.20 -6.16
CA PHE A 12 -10.22 7.88 -4.85
C PHE A 12 -11.15 9.08 -4.80
N GLN A 13 -11.32 9.82 -5.90
CA GLN A 13 -12.29 10.91 -5.97
C GLN A 13 -13.71 10.38 -5.80
N GLN A 14 -14.06 9.27 -6.44
CA GLN A 14 -15.38 8.63 -6.28
C GLN A 14 -15.61 8.21 -4.82
N LEU A 15 -14.61 7.59 -4.18
CA LEU A 15 -14.70 7.24 -2.76
C LEU A 15 -14.83 8.50 -1.88
N GLY A 16 -14.01 9.52 -2.11
CA GLY A 16 -13.98 10.74 -1.30
C GLY A 16 -15.28 11.54 -1.37
N THR A 17 -15.88 11.63 -2.54
CA THR A 17 -17.14 12.37 -2.80
C THR A 17 -18.42 11.56 -2.54
N GLY A 18 -18.29 10.27 -2.20
CA GLY A 18 -19.42 9.37 -1.97
C GLY A 18 -20.05 8.81 -3.24
N GLY A 19 -19.40 8.93 -4.39
CA GLY A 19 -19.80 8.29 -5.65
C GLY A 19 -19.57 6.78 -5.64
N ALA A 20 -18.63 6.30 -4.84
CA ALA A 20 -18.39 4.89 -4.55
C ALA A 20 -18.38 4.65 -3.04
N ALA A 21 -18.95 3.53 -2.59
CA ALA A 21 -18.93 3.12 -1.20
C ALA A 21 -17.67 2.36 -0.80
N MET A 22 -16.97 1.76 -1.77
CA MET A 22 -15.75 0.95 -1.57
C MET A 22 -14.82 1.15 -2.76
N TYR A 23 -13.52 1.05 -2.46
CA TYR A 23 -12.48 1.06 -3.48
C TYR A 23 -11.34 0.10 -3.05
N ILE A 24 -10.88 -0.74 -3.97
CA ILE A 24 -9.74 -1.63 -3.73
C ILE A 24 -8.45 -0.85 -3.99
N ALA A 25 -7.66 -0.65 -2.95
CA ALA A 25 -6.44 0.14 -3.02
C ALA A 25 -5.44 -0.28 -1.94
N ALA A 26 -4.27 0.35 -1.93
CA ALA A 26 -3.27 0.16 -0.89
C ALA A 26 -3.64 0.97 0.39
N ASN A 27 -3.32 0.41 1.55
CA ASN A 27 -3.65 1.02 2.85
C ASN A 27 -2.87 2.29 3.17
N ASP A 28 -1.76 2.55 2.51
CA ASP A 28 -0.98 3.78 2.66
C ASP A 28 -1.61 4.98 1.92
N ALA A 29 -2.50 4.71 0.98
CA ALA A 29 -3.17 5.75 0.19
C ALA A 29 -4.35 6.43 0.90
N VAL A 30 -4.53 6.22 2.21
CA VAL A 30 -5.65 6.78 3.01
C VAL A 30 -5.72 8.32 3.02
N ALA A 31 -4.63 8.99 2.67
CA ALA A 31 -4.61 10.45 2.49
C ALA A 31 -5.39 10.89 1.24
N GLN A 32 -5.46 10.07 0.21
CA GLN A 32 -6.11 10.44 -1.05
C GLN A 32 -7.61 10.71 -0.88
N PRO A 33 -8.43 9.80 -0.33
CA PRO A 33 -9.84 10.06 -0.14
C PRO A 33 -10.10 11.14 0.92
N THR A 34 -9.27 11.27 1.95
CA THR A 34 -9.50 12.18 3.08
C THR A 34 -8.95 13.57 2.80
N GLN A 35 -7.64 13.75 2.72
CA GLN A 35 -6.99 15.04 2.55
C GLN A 35 -7.26 15.63 1.16
N THR A 36 -7.15 14.82 0.09
CA THR A 36 -7.26 15.31 -1.28
C THR A 36 -8.71 15.44 -1.74
N ASN A 37 -9.57 14.49 -1.38
CA ASN A 37 -10.94 14.42 -1.89
C ASN A 37 -12.02 14.74 -0.85
N GLY A 38 -11.64 15.15 0.37
CA GLY A 38 -12.52 15.72 1.38
C GLY A 38 -13.42 14.73 2.13
N LEU A 39 -13.11 13.43 2.07
CA LEU A 39 -13.82 12.46 2.90
C LEU A 39 -13.54 12.74 4.38
N ASP A 40 -14.59 12.81 5.19
CA ASP A 40 -14.44 12.84 6.63
C ASP A 40 -13.68 11.59 7.10
N VAL A 41 -12.55 11.81 7.77
CA VAL A 41 -11.67 10.74 8.26
C VAL A 41 -12.40 9.71 9.14
N LYS A 42 -13.46 10.14 9.83
CA LYS A 42 -14.29 9.27 10.67
C LYS A 42 -15.21 8.33 9.88
N LYS A 43 -15.34 8.53 8.58
CA LYS A 43 -16.15 7.70 7.69
C LYS A 43 -15.32 6.68 6.90
N LEU A 44 -13.98 6.75 7.01
CA LEU A 44 -13.09 5.81 6.34
C LEU A 44 -12.87 4.58 7.22
N ALA A 45 -12.90 3.42 6.59
CA ALA A 45 -12.52 2.13 7.18
C ALA A 45 -11.59 1.38 6.22
N LEU A 46 -10.84 0.43 6.75
CA LEU A 46 -10.09 -0.55 5.95
C LEU A 46 -10.72 -1.93 6.16
N GLY A 47 -11.07 -2.58 5.07
CA GLY A 47 -11.51 -3.97 5.05
C GLY A 47 -10.44 -4.88 4.50
N ALA A 48 -10.43 -6.12 4.97
CA ALA A 48 -9.59 -7.15 4.37
C ALA A 48 -10.11 -7.54 2.97
N MET A 49 -9.21 -8.01 2.11
CA MET A 49 -9.64 -8.63 0.85
C MET A 49 -10.57 -9.82 1.15
N PRO A 50 -11.63 -10.02 0.36
CA PRO A 50 -12.50 -11.19 0.52
C PRO A 50 -11.69 -12.49 0.40
N ALA A 51 -12.05 -13.48 1.21
CA ALA A 51 -11.43 -14.80 1.10
C ALA A 51 -11.77 -15.47 -0.22
N GLY A 52 -10.79 -16.14 -0.81
CA GLY A 52 -11.00 -17.01 -1.97
C GLY A 52 -11.80 -18.27 -1.64
N PRO A 53 -12.12 -19.12 -2.64
CA PRO A 53 -12.91 -20.34 -2.46
C PRO A 53 -12.31 -21.34 -1.46
N ASN A 54 -11.00 -21.33 -1.30
CA ASN A 54 -10.27 -22.21 -0.38
C ASN A 54 -10.04 -21.58 1.01
N GLY A 55 -10.59 -20.38 1.25
CA GLY A 55 -10.39 -19.63 2.49
C GLY A 55 -9.10 -18.79 2.51
N ASP A 56 -8.34 -18.76 1.43
CA ASP A 56 -7.14 -17.94 1.28
C ASP A 56 -7.52 -16.45 1.25
N GLN A 57 -6.76 -15.63 1.95
CA GLN A 57 -7.03 -14.19 2.06
C GLN A 57 -5.72 -13.40 1.88
N TYR A 58 -5.14 -13.52 0.70
CA TYR A 58 -3.86 -12.92 0.37
C TYR A 58 -4.00 -11.42 0.10
N SER A 59 -2.97 -10.69 0.50
CA SER A 59 -2.79 -9.28 0.17
C SER A 59 -1.38 -9.04 -0.34
N LEU A 60 -1.27 -8.18 -1.33
CA LEU A 60 0.02 -7.72 -1.83
C LEU A 60 0.64 -6.78 -0.81
N THR A 61 1.94 -6.92 -0.56
CA THR A 61 2.72 -6.00 0.27
C THR A 61 3.92 -5.49 -0.49
N GLY A 62 4.28 -4.26 -0.21
CA GLY A 62 5.50 -3.62 -0.72
C GLY A 62 6.02 -2.62 0.28
N GLY A 63 7.03 -1.86 -0.11
CA GLY A 63 7.62 -0.82 0.72
C GLY A 63 8.32 0.23 -0.13
N THR A 64 8.72 1.31 0.50
CA THR A 64 9.52 2.37 -0.13
C THR A 64 10.98 2.17 0.23
N PRO A 65 11.83 1.67 -0.69
CA PRO A 65 13.26 1.55 -0.44
C PRO A 65 13.92 2.92 -0.51
N TYR A 66 14.83 3.18 0.43
CA TYR A 66 15.74 4.32 0.35
C TYR A 66 17.02 3.86 -0.35
N MET A 67 17.35 4.49 -1.45
CA MET A 67 18.51 4.13 -2.26
C MET A 67 19.51 5.28 -2.31
N PHE A 68 20.79 4.94 -2.35
CA PHE A 68 21.87 5.90 -2.49
C PHE A 68 22.37 5.90 -3.93
N SER A 69 22.80 7.07 -4.41
CA SER A 69 23.58 7.12 -5.65
C SER A 69 24.84 6.25 -5.50
N LYS A 70 25.23 5.59 -6.57
CA LYS A 70 26.49 4.83 -6.61
C LYS A 70 27.74 5.70 -6.34
N ASP A 71 27.61 7.02 -6.57
CA ASP A 71 28.66 8.02 -6.39
C ASP A 71 28.52 8.80 -5.05
N ALA A 72 27.60 8.35 -4.15
CA ALA A 72 27.43 8.98 -2.85
C ALA A 72 28.66 8.77 -1.97
N THR A 73 29.12 9.85 -1.34
CA THR A 73 30.24 9.77 -0.40
C THR A 73 29.77 9.19 0.95
N PRO A 74 30.69 8.65 1.78
CA PRO A 74 30.35 8.18 3.12
C PRO A 74 29.66 9.24 3.97
N GLU A 75 30.05 10.51 3.86
CA GLU A 75 29.46 11.64 4.58
C GLU A 75 28.02 11.91 4.13
N GLN A 76 27.73 11.81 2.82
CA GLN A 76 26.38 11.94 2.28
C GLN A 76 25.49 10.79 2.75
N ILE A 77 26.01 9.57 2.80
CA ILE A 77 25.28 8.40 3.31
C ILE A 77 24.98 8.58 4.80
N SER A 78 25.97 9.01 5.59
CA SER A 78 25.78 9.29 7.02
C SER A 78 24.70 10.35 7.26
N ALA A 79 24.78 11.47 6.55
CA ALA A 79 23.79 12.54 6.66
C ALA A 79 22.36 12.07 6.27
N ALA A 80 22.24 11.15 5.33
CA ALA A 80 20.96 10.58 4.98
C ALA A 80 20.38 9.68 6.09
N PHE A 81 21.22 8.93 6.82
CA PHE A 81 20.78 8.18 7.99
C PHE A 81 20.37 9.11 9.14
N ASP A 82 21.10 10.19 9.39
CA ASP A 82 20.71 11.21 10.37
C ASP A 82 19.35 11.83 10.02
N PHE A 83 19.09 12.04 8.72
CA PHE A 83 17.78 12.52 8.25
C PHE A 83 16.66 11.50 8.47
N LEU A 84 16.92 10.21 8.22
CA LEU A 84 15.96 9.15 8.48
C LEU A 84 15.63 9.03 9.98
N GLU A 85 16.60 9.27 10.86
CA GLU A 85 16.38 9.32 12.31
C GLU A 85 15.40 10.44 12.68
N VAL A 86 15.62 11.65 12.17
CA VAL A 86 14.71 12.81 12.37
C VAL A 86 13.30 12.53 11.83
N MET A 87 13.19 11.71 10.80
CA MET A 87 11.89 11.26 10.25
C MET A 87 11.22 10.15 11.08
N GLY A 88 11.80 9.73 12.20
CA GLY A 88 11.28 8.63 13.02
C GLY A 88 11.48 7.25 12.41
N LYS A 89 12.46 7.08 11.53
CA LYS A 89 12.69 5.83 10.77
C LYS A 89 13.97 5.09 11.14
N ALA A 90 14.70 5.54 12.15
CA ALA A 90 15.84 4.79 12.70
C ALA A 90 15.36 3.60 13.54
N PRO A 91 16.15 2.51 13.64
CA PRO A 91 15.77 1.35 14.44
C PRO A 91 15.76 1.63 15.95
N GLU A 92 16.53 2.61 16.40
CA GLU A 92 16.59 3.01 17.79
C GLU A 92 15.41 3.91 18.15
N ALA A 93 14.62 3.53 19.14
CA ALA A 93 13.52 4.34 19.68
C ALA A 93 14.03 5.41 20.66
N ASN A 94 15.01 6.20 20.23
CA ASN A 94 15.53 7.32 21.02
C ASN A 94 14.62 8.56 20.90
N ASP A 95 14.96 9.62 21.65
CA ASP A 95 14.15 10.85 21.69
C ASP A 95 13.98 11.51 20.31
N THR A 96 15.00 11.45 19.45
CA THR A 96 14.93 12.03 18.09
C THR A 96 13.96 11.25 17.22
N THR A 97 14.09 9.92 17.20
CA THR A 97 13.21 9.03 16.46
C THR A 97 11.73 9.18 16.91
N ILE A 98 11.50 9.19 18.23
CA ILE A 98 10.14 9.34 18.78
C ILE A 98 9.53 10.69 18.41
N LYS A 99 10.27 11.79 18.54
CA LYS A 99 9.82 13.12 18.11
C LYS A 99 9.50 13.18 16.61
N GLY A 100 10.26 12.46 15.78
CA GLY A 100 9.98 12.33 14.36
C GLY A 100 8.63 11.62 14.10
N MET A 101 8.37 10.52 14.81
CA MET A 101 7.08 9.81 14.74
C MET A 101 5.91 10.69 15.20
N GLU A 102 6.08 11.40 16.32
CA GLU A 102 5.07 12.33 16.86
C GLU A 102 4.77 13.48 15.89
N ALA A 103 5.80 14.06 15.27
CA ALA A 103 5.66 15.14 14.30
C ALA A 103 4.90 14.68 13.05
N ASP A 104 5.20 13.48 12.53
CA ASP A 104 4.43 12.90 11.41
C ASP A 104 2.97 12.66 11.80
N ALA A 105 2.73 12.02 12.93
CA ALA A 105 1.38 11.74 13.41
C ALA A 105 0.56 13.01 13.65
N ALA A 106 1.17 14.05 14.25
CA ALA A 106 0.54 15.35 14.46
C ALA A 106 0.19 16.02 13.13
N ASN A 107 1.11 16.01 12.17
CA ASN A 107 0.91 16.57 10.84
C ASN A 107 -0.23 15.84 10.09
N ARG A 108 -0.25 14.52 10.11
CA ARG A 108 -1.34 13.72 9.53
C ARG A 108 -2.68 14.08 10.15
N LYS A 109 -2.76 14.10 11.49
CA LYS A 109 -3.98 14.48 12.23
C LYS A 109 -4.47 15.87 11.85
N GLN A 110 -3.56 16.85 11.79
CA GLN A 110 -3.88 18.24 11.42
C GLN A 110 -4.45 18.35 9.99
N ASN A 111 -3.95 17.52 9.08
CA ASN A 111 -4.37 17.50 7.68
C ASN A 111 -5.54 16.56 7.39
N GLY A 112 -6.21 16.01 8.40
CA GLY A 112 -7.35 15.12 8.22
C GLY A 112 -6.97 13.76 7.61
N VAL A 113 -5.71 13.36 7.71
CA VAL A 113 -5.24 12.04 7.31
C VAL A 113 -5.41 11.07 8.49
N PRO A 114 -5.91 9.85 8.28
CA PRO A 114 -6.00 8.86 9.34
C PRO A 114 -4.63 8.57 9.98
N VAL A 115 -4.57 8.65 11.30
CA VAL A 115 -3.45 8.16 12.11
C VAL A 115 -3.83 6.77 12.61
N ILE A 116 -3.31 5.77 11.92
CA ILE A 116 -3.59 4.34 12.15
C ILE A 116 -2.28 3.57 12.26
N GLN A 117 -2.36 2.34 12.74
CA GLN A 117 -1.23 1.42 12.74
C GLN A 117 -0.61 1.32 11.35
N THR A 118 0.72 1.31 11.30
CA THR A 118 1.50 1.12 10.07
C THR A 118 2.24 -0.21 10.13
N PHE A 119 2.80 -0.63 8.99
CA PHE A 119 3.74 -1.74 8.94
C PHE A 119 5.15 -1.18 9.13
N PRO A 120 5.72 -1.27 10.34
CA PRO A 120 7.05 -0.73 10.58
C PRO A 120 8.10 -1.56 9.84
N CYS A 121 9.15 -0.89 9.35
CA CYS A 121 10.29 -1.58 8.73
C CYS A 121 11.19 -2.29 9.78
N TRP A 122 11.04 -1.96 11.05
CA TRP A 122 11.79 -2.53 12.16
C TRP A 122 10.88 -3.39 13.03
N THR A 123 11.37 -4.56 13.42
CA THR A 123 10.61 -5.54 14.24
C THR A 123 11.07 -5.58 15.69
N ASN A 124 12.08 -4.81 16.07
CA ASN A 124 12.53 -4.71 17.46
C ASN A 124 11.43 -4.09 18.32
N LYS A 125 11.22 -4.71 19.48
CA LYS A 125 10.07 -4.39 20.35
C LYS A 125 10.04 -2.92 20.77
N GLU A 126 11.18 -2.31 21.04
CA GLU A 126 11.26 -0.91 21.49
C GLU A 126 10.71 0.05 20.44
N TYR A 127 11.06 -0.15 19.16
CA TYR A 127 10.55 0.66 18.05
C TYR A 127 9.05 0.44 17.86
N VAL A 128 8.60 -0.82 17.85
CA VAL A 128 7.19 -1.15 17.66
C VAL A 128 6.32 -0.58 18.78
N ASP A 129 6.75 -0.71 20.04
CA ASP A 129 6.03 -0.17 21.20
C ASP A 129 5.95 1.37 21.14
N ALA A 130 7.06 2.05 20.77
CA ALA A 130 7.09 3.50 20.63
C ALA A 130 6.13 3.96 19.52
N ASN A 131 6.17 3.32 18.36
CA ASN A 131 5.28 3.63 17.25
C ASN A 131 3.80 3.41 17.61
N ASN A 132 3.47 2.29 18.25
CA ASN A 132 2.10 2.01 18.68
C ASN A 132 1.58 3.04 19.69
N LYS A 133 2.43 3.47 20.63
CA LYS A 133 2.09 4.51 21.61
C LYS A 133 1.80 5.85 20.93
N VAL A 134 2.60 6.25 19.95
CA VAL A 134 2.36 7.48 19.17
C VAL A 134 1.06 7.36 18.40
N VAL A 135 0.79 6.23 17.74
CA VAL A 135 -0.47 6.01 17.03
C VAL A 135 -1.66 6.11 17.98
N GLU A 136 -1.61 5.48 19.16
CA GLU A 136 -2.67 5.54 20.16
C GLU A 136 -2.95 6.98 20.63
N GLU A 137 -1.90 7.77 20.89
CA GLU A 137 -2.02 9.15 21.35
C GLU A 137 -2.59 10.11 20.29
N TYR A 138 -2.17 9.93 19.04
CA TYR A 138 -2.53 10.84 17.94
C TYR A 138 -3.72 10.36 17.10
N SER A 139 -4.24 9.15 17.30
CA SER A 139 -5.34 8.61 16.50
C SER A 139 -6.52 9.58 16.42
N ASN A 140 -7.05 9.74 15.22
CA ASN A 140 -8.18 10.59 14.88
C ASN A 140 -9.35 9.79 14.27
N VAL A 141 -9.29 8.47 14.35
CA VAL A 141 -10.26 7.52 13.81
C VAL A 141 -10.75 6.57 14.90
N ASP A 142 -11.87 5.88 14.64
CA ASP A 142 -12.26 4.71 15.41
C ASP A 142 -11.41 3.52 14.93
N THR A 143 -10.45 3.10 15.73
CA THR A 143 -9.52 2.01 15.39
C THR A 143 -10.22 0.67 15.15
N ALA A 144 -11.42 0.46 15.73
CA ALA A 144 -12.21 -0.74 15.48
C ALA A 144 -12.61 -0.89 13.99
N MET A 145 -12.75 0.23 13.27
CA MET A 145 -13.05 0.23 11.84
C MET A 145 -11.88 -0.28 10.95
N PHE A 146 -10.72 -0.47 11.53
CA PHE A 146 -9.51 -0.93 10.85
C PHE A 146 -9.05 -2.31 11.31
N GLN A 147 -9.63 -2.82 12.41
CA GLN A 147 -9.17 -4.04 13.07
C GLN A 147 -9.24 -5.26 12.15
N GLN A 148 -10.34 -5.43 11.40
CA GLN A 148 -10.51 -6.55 10.48
C GLN A 148 -9.40 -6.61 9.41
N PHE A 149 -8.98 -5.45 8.93
CA PHE A 149 -7.87 -5.38 7.98
C PHE A 149 -6.56 -5.84 8.63
N PHE A 150 -6.22 -5.29 9.80
CA PHE A 150 -4.98 -5.65 10.48
C PHE A 150 -4.94 -7.11 10.94
N ASP A 151 -6.05 -7.66 11.39
CA ASP A 151 -6.15 -9.08 11.75
C ASP A 151 -5.87 -9.99 10.55
N ALA A 152 -6.39 -9.63 9.37
CA ALA A 152 -6.18 -10.41 8.17
C ALA A 152 -4.75 -10.32 7.64
N VAL A 153 -4.17 -9.11 7.57
CA VAL A 153 -2.83 -8.91 6.99
C VAL A 153 -1.71 -9.34 7.94
N ASN A 154 -1.93 -9.33 9.26
CA ASN A 154 -0.97 -9.82 10.23
C ASN A 154 -0.99 -11.34 10.41
N LYS A 155 -1.94 -12.03 9.79
CA LYS A 155 -1.95 -13.49 9.78
C LYS A 155 -0.78 -14.00 8.93
N GLU A 156 -0.02 -14.93 9.48
CA GLU A 156 1.13 -15.53 8.80
C GLU A 156 0.73 -16.09 7.41
N GLY A 157 1.52 -15.77 6.40
CA GLY A 157 1.30 -16.21 5.02
C GLY A 157 0.28 -15.41 4.21
N ASN A 158 -0.38 -14.40 4.78
CA ASN A 158 -1.34 -13.60 4.02
C ASN A 158 -0.70 -12.44 3.23
N LEU A 159 0.49 -11.97 3.62
CA LEU A 159 1.21 -10.92 2.90
C LEU A 159 2.23 -11.53 1.94
N HIS A 160 2.14 -11.14 0.68
CA HIS A 160 3.05 -11.55 -0.37
C HIS A 160 3.61 -10.33 -1.09
N THR A 161 4.86 -10.38 -1.48
CA THR A 161 5.45 -9.40 -2.39
C THR A 161 4.98 -9.69 -3.82
N GLU A 162 5.15 -8.71 -4.71
CA GLU A 162 5.01 -8.94 -6.14
C GLU A 162 5.95 -10.06 -6.60
N GLU A 163 5.52 -10.81 -7.61
CA GLU A 163 6.38 -11.80 -8.26
C GLU A 163 7.63 -11.12 -8.84
N PRO A 164 8.80 -11.77 -8.78
CA PRO A 164 10.01 -11.22 -9.38
C PRO A 164 9.85 -11.10 -10.91
N GLY A 165 10.33 -10.01 -11.46
CA GLY A 165 10.25 -9.69 -12.87
C GLY A 165 9.54 -8.37 -13.14
N ASP A 166 9.18 -8.10 -14.39
CA ASP A 166 8.44 -6.90 -14.77
C ASP A 166 6.96 -7.00 -14.38
N ALA A 167 6.65 -6.70 -13.12
CA ALA A 167 5.27 -6.71 -12.60
C ALA A 167 4.37 -5.70 -13.33
N GLN A 168 4.92 -4.62 -13.88
CA GLN A 168 4.14 -3.62 -14.63
C GLN A 168 3.63 -4.21 -15.96
N GLU A 169 4.43 -5.04 -16.62
CA GLU A 169 3.97 -5.77 -17.81
C GLU A 169 2.87 -6.76 -17.46
N MET A 170 2.98 -7.46 -16.33
CA MET A 170 1.90 -8.34 -15.83
C MET A 170 0.60 -7.55 -15.65
N TYR A 171 0.64 -6.40 -14.99
CA TYR A 171 -0.54 -5.56 -14.79
C TYR A 171 -1.12 -5.04 -16.10
N ALA A 172 -0.29 -4.71 -17.08
CA ALA A 172 -0.75 -4.32 -18.42
C ALA A 172 -1.52 -5.46 -19.11
N GLN A 173 -1.02 -6.70 -19.03
CA GLN A 173 -1.73 -7.87 -19.58
C GLN A 173 -3.06 -8.09 -18.86
N LEU A 174 -3.12 -7.99 -17.53
CA LEU A 174 -4.34 -8.14 -16.75
C LEU A 174 -5.35 -7.01 -17.02
N THR A 175 -4.87 -5.79 -17.22
CA THR A 175 -5.72 -4.64 -17.63
C THR A 175 -6.41 -4.91 -18.96
N ASN A 176 -5.72 -5.45 -19.96
CA ASN A 176 -6.29 -5.83 -21.22
C ASN A 176 -7.40 -6.89 -21.08
N VAL A 177 -7.18 -7.89 -20.22
CA VAL A 177 -8.20 -8.90 -19.90
C VAL A 177 -9.42 -8.25 -19.27
N LEU A 178 -9.22 -7.41 -18.26
CA LEU A 178 -10.30 -6.73 -17.54
C LEU A 178 -11.13 -5.85 -18.47
N GLN A 179 -10.49 -5.05 -19.31
CA GLN A 179 -11.16 -4.20 -20.28
C GLN A 179 -12.00 -5.03 -21.27
N ALA A 180 -11.47 -6.14 -21.78
CA ALA A 180 -12.19 -7.02 -22.68
C ALA A 180 -13.44 -7.64 -22.02
N VAL A 181 -13.32 -8.06 -20.75
CA VAL A 181 -14.44 -8.65 -19.99
C VAL A 181 -15.52 -7.61 -19.68
N ILE A 182 -15.13 -6.39 -19.29
CA ILE A 182 -16.10 -5.33 -18.95
C ILE A 182 -16.85 -4.85 -20.20
N THR A 183 -16.20 -4.80 -21.34
CA THR A 183 -16.79 -4.27 -22.58
C THR A 183 -17.53 -5.32 -23.43
N ASN A 184 -17.28 -6.60 -23.21
CA ASN A 184 -17.90 -7.70 -23.96
C ASN A 184 -18.39 -8.79 -23.01
N LYS A 185 -19.72 -8.87 -22.82
CA LYS A 185 -20.36 -9.89 -21.96
C LYS A 185 -20.11 -11.34 -22.41
N ASP A 186 -19.77 -11.55 -23.69
CA ASP A 186 -19.51 -12.86 -24.28
C ASP A 186 -17.99 -13.15 -24.40
N ALA A 187 -17.15 -12.40 -23.65
CA ALA A 187 -15.70 -12.58 -23.65
C ALA A 187 -15.31 -13.98 -23.16
N ASP A 188 -14.44 -14.65 -23.91
CA ASP A 188 -13.83 -15.91 -23.51
C ASP A 188 -12.71 -15.63 -22.50
N ILE A 189 -13.06 -15.61 -21.23
CA ILE A 189 -12.15 -15.25 -20.12
C ILE A 189 -10.95 -16.20 -20.08
N GLN A 190 -11.18 -17.51 -20.28
CA GLN A 190 -10.08 -18.48 -20.25
C GLN A 190 -9.05 -18.20 -21.35
N LYS A 191 -9.51 -17.98 -22.56
CA LYS A 191 -8.63 -17.66 -23.70
C LYS A 191 -7.87 -16.35 -23.48
N LEU A 192 -8.52 -15.33 -22.90
CA LEU A 192 -7.88 -14.04 -22.57
C LEU A 192 -6.78 -14.24 -21.52
N MET A 193 -7.05 -15.00 -20.45
CA MET A 193 -6.07 -15.32 -19.40
C MET A 193 -4.91 -16.15 -19.94
N ASP A 194 -5.18 -17.17 -20.77
CA ASP A 194 -4.12 -17.99 -21.40
C ASP A 194 -3.22 -17.12 -22.28
N THR A 195 -3.80 -16.16 -23.01
CA THR A 195 -3.03 -15.23 -23.83
C THR A 195 -2.16 -14.31 -22.96
N ALA A 196 -2.73 -13.72 -21.91
CA ALA A 196 -2.03 -12.85 -20.98
C ALA A 196 -0.88 -13.61 -20.31
N ASN A 197 -1.12 -14.81 -19.82
CA ASN A 197 -0.10 -15.67 -19.23
C ASN A 197 1.03 -15.99 -20.23
N SER A 198 0.67 -16.38 -21.46
CA SER A 198 1.67 -16.69 -22.49
C SER A 198 2.53 -15.48 -22.87
N ASN A 199 1.95 -14.29 -22.90
CA ASN A 199 2.70 -13.06 -23.19
C ASN A 199 3.65 -12.71 -22.04
N TYR A 200 3.16 -12.70 -20.81
CA TYR A 200 3.98 -12.40 -19.64
C TYR A 200 5.10 -13.44 -19.43
N GLN A 201 4.85 -14.73 -19.70
CA GLN A 201 5.86 -15.77 -19.62
C GLN A 201 7.05 -15.50 -20.58
N LYS A 202 6.80 -14.92 -21.77
CA LYS A 202 7.89 -14.53 -22.69
C LYS A 202 8.75 -13.41 -22.10
N THR A 203 8.15 -12.46 -21.40
CA THR A 203 8.87 -11.40 -20.69
C THR A 203 9.76 -12.00 -19.61
N LEU A 204 9.20 -12.83 -18.72
CA LEU A 204 9.98 -13.52 -17.69
C LEU A 204 11.12 -14.37 -18.27
N ASP A 205 10.84 -15.13 -19.32
CA ASP A 205 11.86 -15.94 -20.02
C ASP A 205 12.99 -15.06 -20.56
N SER A 206 12.69 -13.86 -21.04
CA SER A 206 13.70 -12.94 -21.58
C SER A 206 14.55 -12.30 -20.47
N GLU A 207 13.99 -12.10 -19.27
CA GLU A 207 14.68 -11.52 -18.13
C GLU A 207 15.57 -12.52 -17.42
N PHE A 208 15.06 -13.73 -17.17
CA PHE A 208 15.74 -14.75 -16.36
C PHE A 208 16.61 -15.72 -17.16
N LYS A 209 16.46 -15.82 -18.48
CA LYS A 209 17.34 -16.66 -19.32
C LYS A 209 18.62 -15.98 -19.79
N LYS A 210 18.85 -14.73 -19.41
CA LYS A 210 20.07 -13.96 -19.75
C LYS A 210 21.25 -14.20 -18.80
N ASN A 211 21.13 -15.15 -17.84
CA ASN A 211 22.17 -15.51 -16.89
C ASN A 211 22.74 -16.90 -17.16
#